data_ff414b060feb1bc600d843c9aa994205
#
_entry.id   ff414b060feb1bc600d843c9aa994205
#
_cell.length_a   1.000
_cell.length_b   1.000
_cell.length_c   1.000
_cell.angle_alpha   90.00
_cell.angle_beta   90.00
_cell.angle_gamma   90.00
#
_symmetry.space_group_name_H-M   'P 1'
#
loop_
_entity.id
_entity.type
_entity.pdbx_description
1 polymer ?
#
loop_
_entity_poly.entity_id
_entity_poly.type
_entity_poly.pdbx_seq_one_letter_code
_entity_poly.pdbx_strand_id
1 'polypeptide(L)'
;MLKYSSLLLLAVLVFSCNNKPDSKENAPVSGTSFSTEGKKVISWTTADSSDLRLSLTDTLTFKEKAQPFENEVIVFVDPQKTFQTYFGTGAAMTDASAETFYKLPKDKQAEFLKAYFDKETGIGYTVARTNINSCDFSSDMYTYVQDGDKELKSFNIEHDRKYKIPFIKEAMKAAGGKLNLFASPWSPPSWMKSNNDMLHGGKLKPEFYDSWAMYYTKFIKEYEKEGIPMWGISVQNEPMATQRWESCIYTAEEERDFLKNHLGPTMHKEGLQDKKIIVWDHNRDLIYQRARTYFDDPEAAKYAWGIGFHWYEDWSGGQPMYDNLRRVHEAYPDKNIMFTEGCAESFNAARYNAWVLGEEYGRSMINDFNNGMVGFTDWNILLDETGGPNHVQNFCFAPVHGDTRTGQLIYTNAYYYIGHFSKFIQPGAKRIISSPSRSQLLSTAFLNPDGTVVVIVMNQGNNTSPVFLWINGKAAEAQVKAHSINTYIIK
;
A
#
# COMPACT_ATOMS: atom_id res chain seq x y z
N MET A 1 37.67 42.85 -67.66
CA MET A 1 36.79 43.01 -68.84
C MET A 1 35.68 41.97 -68.82
N LEU A 2 34.53 42.49 -69.03
CA LEU A 2 33.22 41.87 -69.36
C LEU A 2 32.61 40.75 -68.47
N LYS A 3 31.52 41.17 -67.95
CA LYS A 3 30.43 40.47 -67.35
C LYS A 3 29.66 39.60 -68.35
N TYR A 4 29.14 38.49 -67.96
CA TYR A 4 27.83 38.00 -68.44
C TYR A 4 27.03 37.34 -67.25
N SER A 5 25.93 37.96 -66.97
CA SER A 5 24.90 37.46 -66.09
C SER A 5 23.98 36.47 -66.83
N SER A 6 23.74 35.31 -66.34
CA SER A 6 22.66 34.42 -66.81
C SER A 6 21.59 34.29 -65.72
N LEU A 7 20.44 34.86 -66.01
CA LEU A 7 19.19 34.70 -65.24
C LEU A 7 18.62 33.31 -65.55
N LEU A 8 18.45 32.48 -64.51
CA LEU A 8 17.66 31.24 -64.60
C LEU A 8 16.30 31.51 -63.96
N LEU A 9 15.26 31.49 -64.77
CA LEU A 9 13.87 31.55 -64.37
C LEU A 9 13.47 30.16 -63.78
N LEU A 10 13.14 30.08 -62.49
CA LEU A 10 12.59 28.87 -61.90
C LEU A 10 11.08 28.99 -61.85
N ALA A 11 10.37 28.22 -62.69
CA ALA A 11 8.94 28.11 -62.64
C ALA A 11 8.51 27.25 -61.46
N VAL A 12 7.83 27.84 -60.48
CA VAL A 12 7.22 27.13 -59.36
C VAL A 12 5.84 26.62 -59.77
N LEU A 13 5.75 25.32 -59.96
CA LEU A 13 4.47 24.64 -60.13
C LEU A 13 3.85 24.44 -58.72
N VAL A 14 2.80 25.18 -58.42
CA VAL A 14 2.02 25.01 -57.21
C VAL A 14 1.00 23.86 -57.47
N PHE A 15 1.31 22.69 -56.93
CA PHE A 15 0.29 21.64 -56.80
C PHE A 15 -0.51 21.91 -55.51
N SER A 16 -1.75 22.34 -55.67
CA SER A 16 -2.72 22.45 -54.60
C SER A 16 -3.31 21.04 -54.33
N CYS A 17 -2.78 20.36 -53.34
CA CYS A 17 -3.45 19.18 -52.75
C CYS A 17 -4.39 19.65 -51.63
N ASN A 18 -5.66 19.76 -51.93
CA ASN A 18 -6.73 19.85 -50.94
C ASN A 18 -6.93 18.47 -50.29
N ASN A 19 -6.14 18.16 -49.26
CA ASN A 19 -6.49 17.12 -48.30
C ASN A 19 -6.78 17.82 -46.97
N LYS A 20 -8.09 17.99 -46.70
CA LYS A 20 -8.55 18.25 -45.34
C LYS A 20 -8.20 17.02 -44.50
N PRO A 21 -7.45 17.13 -43.38
CA PRO A 21 -7.43 16.08 -42.42
C PRO A 21 -8.80 16.07 -41.73
N ASP A 22 -9.51 14.95 -41.80
CA ASP A 22 -10.60 14.65 -40.90
C ASP A 22 -10.03 14.64 -39.46
N SER A 23 -10.07 15.80 -38.83
CA SER A 23 -10.00 15.88 -37.39
C SER A 23 -11.30 15.29 -36.85
N LYS A 24 -11.28 13.99 -36.56
CA LYS A 24 -12.21 13.47 -35.55
C LYS A 24 -11.85 14.22 -34.26
N GLU A 25 -12.52 15.34 -34.04
CA GLU A 25 -12.69 15.87 -32.70
C GLU A 25 -13.22 14.72 -31.84
N ASN A 26 -12.41 14.23 -30.94
CA ASN A 26 -12.89 13.42 -29.82
C ASN A 26 -13.93 14.29 -29.11
N ALA A 27 -15.21 14.05 -29.37
CA ALA A 27 -16.27 14.65 -28.61
C ALA A 27 -15.94 14.38 -27.11
N PRO A 28 -16.00 15.39 -26.24
CA PRO A 28 -15.81 15.16 -24.82
C PRO A 28 -16.87 14.14 -24.43
N VAL A 29 -16.40 13.04 -23.80
CA VAL A 29 -17.28 12.08 -23.14
C VAL A 29 -18.09 12.90 -22.17
N SER A 30 -19.39 13.05 -22.43
CA SER A 30 -20.34 13.72 -21.55
C SER A 30 -20.59 12.85 -20.32
N GLY A 31 -19.58 12.72 -19.46
CA GLY A 31 -19.77 12.32 -18.08
C GLY A 31 -20.50 13.48 -17.39
N THR A 32 -21.61 13.20 -16.74
CA THR A 32 -22.32 14.17 -15.92
C THR A 32 -21.31 14.80 -14.94
N SER A 33 -21.10 16.11 -15.04
CA SER A 33 -20.18 16.83 -14.17
C SER A 33 -20.59 16.63 -12.71
N PHE A 34 -19.63 16.33 -11.83
CA PHE A 34 -19.91 16.20 -10.40
C PHE A 34 -20.54 17.50 -9.89
N SER A 35 -21.74 17.40 -9.31
CA SER A 35 -22.49 18.53 -8.74
C SER A 35 -22.40 18.49 -7.22
N THR A 36 -22.17 19.66 -6.62
CA THR A 36 -22.26 19.87 -5.17
C THR A 36 -23.66 20.30 -4.71
N GLU A 37 -24.62 20.45 -5.62
CA GLU A 37 -25.98 20.88 -5.30
C GLU A 37 -26.70 19.88 -4.41
N GLY A 38 -27.26 20.36 -3.29
CA GLY A 38 -27.93 19.51 -2.30
C GLY A 38 -27.01 18.64 -1.46
N LYS A 39 -25.70 18.60 -1.77
CA LYS A 39 -24.76 17.75 -1.04
C LYS A 39 -24.32 18.38 0.28
N LYS A 40 -24.08 17.48 1.26
CA LYS A 40 -23.49 17.82 2.56
C LYS A 40 -22.05 17.31 2.62
N VAL A 41 -21.26 17.94 3.47
CA VAL A 41 -19.90 17.53 3.78
C VAL A 41 -19.86 17.04 5.23
N ILE A 42 -19.67 15.76 5.44
CA ILE A 42 -19.56 15.17 6.78
C ILE A 42 -18.08 15.09 7.14
N SER A 43 -17.72 15.71 8.27
CA SER A 43 -16.34 15.80 8.75
C SER A 43 -16.05 14.83 9.87
N TRP A 44 -14.91 14.12 9.73
CA TRP A 44 -14.32 13.26 10.75
C TRP A 44 -12.92 13.78 11.07
N THR A 45 -12.57 13.81 12.37
CA THR A 45 -11.32 14.44 12.83
C THR A 45 -10.57 13.56 13.82
N THR A 46 -9.26 13.53 13.67
CA THR A 46 -8.29 13.12 14.70
C THR A 46 -7.34 14.29 14.91
N ALA A 47 -7.21 14.79 16.16
CA ALA A 47 -6.43 15.99 16.45
C ALA A 47 -5.66 15.88 17.76
N ASP A 48 -4.41 16.38 17.77
CA ASP A 48 -3.58 16.45 18.97
C ASP A 48 -4.23 17.32 20.06
N SER A 49 -3.82 17.11 21.28
CA SER A 49 -4.28 17.88 22.44
C SER A 49 -5.81 17.96 22.56
N SER A 50 -6.51 16.89 22.15
CA SER A 50 -7.96 16.73 22.20
C SER A 50 -8.36 15.27 22.33
N ASP A 51 -9.65 15.00 22.63
CA ASP A 51 -10.22 13.65 22.67
C ASP A 51 -10.70 13.16 21.29
N LEU A 52 -10.45 13.93 20.23
CA LEU A 52 -10.87 13.57 18.87
C LEU A 52 -9.98 12.45 18.31
N ARG A 53 -10.58 11.28 18.13
CA ARG A 53 -9.94 10.09 17.57
C ARG A 53 -10.91 9.47 16.58
N LEU A 54 -10.71 9.78 15.28
CA LEU A 54 -11.60 9.38 14.19
C LEU A 54 -13.07 9.69 14.54
N SER A 55 -13.29 10.91 15.06
CA SER A 55 -14.57 11.36 15.62
C SER A 55 -15.35 12.16 14.60
N LEU A 56 -16.67 11.91 14.50
CA LEU A 56 -17.59 12.77 13.75
C LEU A 56 -17.63 14.14 14.41
N THR A 57 -17.32 15.20 13.65
CA THR A 57 -17.21 16.56 14.19
C THR A 57 -18.24 17.53 13.63
N ASP A 58 -18.38 17.62 12.31
CA ASP A 58 -19.20 18.62 11.67
C ASP A 58 -20.01 18.09 10.49
N THR A 59 -21.08 18.82 10.14
CA THR A 59 -21.77 18.70 8.87
C THR A 59 -21.83 20.05 8.20
N LEU A 60 -21.07 20.23 7.11
CA LEU A 60 -20.94 21.48 6.38
C LEU A 60 -21.79 21.48 5.13
N THR A 61 -22.07 22.67 4.59
CA THR A 61 -22.81 22.86 3.34
C THR A 61 -21.99 23.71 2.37
N PHE A 62 -22.14 23.44 1.09
CA PHE A 62 -21.57 24.26 0.04
C PHE A 62 -22.32 25.58 -0.12
N LYS A 63 -21.57 26.66 -0.31
CA LYS A 63 -22.08 28.00 -0.66
C LYS A 63 -21.38 28.47 -1.92
N GLU A 64 -22.01 29.35 -2.67
CA GLU A 64 -21.37 30.03 -3.79
C GLU A 64 -20.07 30.70 -3.32
N LYS A 65 -18.99 30.40 -4.02
CA LYS A 65 -17.66 30.95 -3.72
C LYS A 65 -16.94 31.19 -5.05
N ALA A 66 -16.86 32.46 -5.42
CA ALA A 66 -16.07 32.89 -6.55
C ALA A 66 -14.59 32.46 -6.41
N GLN A 67 -13.76 32.81 -7.37
CA GLN A 67 -12.33 32.59 -7.30
C GLN A 67 -11.79 33.04 -5.94
N PRO A 68 -11.15 32.15 -5.18
CA PRO A 68 -10.61 32.52 -3.86
C PRO A 68 -9.52 33.59 -3.94
N PHE A 69 -9.39 34.39 -2.89
CA PHE A 69 -8.32 35.37 -2.77
C PHE A 69 -7.01 34.74 -2.31
N GLU A 70 -5.88 35.39 -2.57
CA GLU A 70 -4.54 34.92 -2.24
C GLU A 70 -4.34 34.65 -0.73
N ASN A 71 -4.99 35.42 0.13
CA ASN A 71 -4.92 35.28 1.59
C ASN A 71 -5.81 34.15 2.14
N GLU A 72 -6.69 33.58 1.33
CA GLU A 72 -7.55 32.46 1.74
C GLU A 72 -6.82 31.12 1.63
N VAL A 73 -7.13 30.18 2.53
CA VAL A 73 -6.58 28.83 2.52
C VAL A 73 -7.59 27.90 1.88
N ILE A 74 -7.16 27.22 0.83
CA ILE A 74 -8.04 26.42 -0.02
C ILE A 74 -7.49 25.01 -0.12
N VAL A 75 -8.39 24.05 -0.19
CA VAL A 75 -8.15 22.74 -0.80
C VAL A 75 -9.03 22.66 -2.05
N PHE A 76 -8.40 22.82 -3.20
CA PHE A 76 -9.03 22.64 -4.49
C PHE A 76 -9.26 21.15 -4.76
N VAL A 77 -10.47 20.78 -5.21
CA VAL A 77 -10.81 19.39 -5.53
C VAL A 77 -11.49 19.34 -6.92
N ASP A 78 -11.00 18.44 -7.79
CA ASP A 78 -11.62 18.20 -9.10
C ASP A 78 -11.97 16.71 -9.26
N PRO A 79 -13.23 16.34 -9.04
CA PRO A 79 -13.70 14.96 -9.21
C PRO A 79 -13.71 14.44 -10.66
N GLN A 80 -13.53 15.31 -11.65
CA GLN A 80 -13.52 14.91 -13.07
C GLN A 80 -12.14 14.39 -13.53
N LYS A 81 -11.08 14.73 -12.81
CA LYS A 81 -9.71 14.28 -13.10
C LYS A 81 -9.36 13.07 -12.22
N THR A 82 -9.46 11.90 -12.82
CA THR A 82 -9.24 10.63 -12.14
C THR A 82 -7.88 10.02 -12.49
N PHE A 83 -7.32 9.27 -11.54
CA PHE A 83 -6.04 8.59 -11.63
C PHE A 83 -6.19 7.10 -11.29
N GLN A 84 -5.22 6.53 -10.59
CA GLN A 84 -5.20 5.12 -10.21
C GLN A 84 -6.43 4.72 -9.39
N THR A 85 -6.70 3.41 -9.42
CA THR A 85 -7.78 2.81 -8.65
C THR A 85 -7.28 2.33 -7.30
N TYR A 86 -7.99 2.71 -6.24
CA TYR A 86 -7.72 2.22 -4.89
C TYR A 86 -8.04 0.73 -4.76
N PHE A 87 -7.06 -0.04 -4.33
CA PHE A 87 -7.17 -1.49 -4.11
C PHE A 87 -7.68 -1.83 -2.71
N GLY A 88 -7.17 -1.14 -1.69
CA GLY A 88 -7.55 -1.37 -0.31
C GLY A 88 -6.46 -0.99 0.69
N THR A 89 -6.80 -1.10 1.97
CA THR A 89 -5.87 -0.93 3.10
C THR A 89 -5.93 -2.15 4.00
N GLY A 90 -4.82 -2.50 4.62
CA GLY A 90 -4.70 -3.62 5.52
C GLY A 90 -3.41 -3.65 6.31
N ALA A 91 -3.08 -4.83 6.86
CA ALA A 91 -1.85 -5.06 7.62
C ALA A 91 -1.41 -6.53 7.56
N ALA A 92 -0.18 -6.80 8.03
CA ALA A 92 0.36 -8.13 8.07
C ALA A 92 -0.17 -8.93 9.28
N MET A 93 -0.59 -10.14 9.00
CA MET A 93 -1.05 -11.16 9.94
C MET A 93 0.08 -12.18 10.12
N THR A 94 1.05 -11.81 10.96
CA THR A 94 2.25 -12.60 11.28
C THR A 94 1.97 -13.64 12.36
N ASP A 95 2.94 -14.51 12.64
CA ASP A 95 2.89 -15.43 13.78
C ASP A 95 2.75 -14.64 15.09
N ALA A 96 3.52 -13.55 15.26
CA ALA A 96 3.45 -12.66 16.43
C ALA A 96 2.04 -12.10 16.65
N SER A 97 1.39 -11.63 15.58
CA SER A 97 0.03 -11.12 15.65
C SER A 97 -0.97 -12.19 16.06
N ALA A 98 -0.85 -13.39 15.47
CA ALA A 98 -1.73 -14.51 15.77
C ALA A 98 -1.55 -15.01 17.22
N GLU A 99 -0.32 -15.17 17.70
CA GLU A 99 -0.03 -15.58 19.07
C GLU A 99 -0.53 -14.56 20.09
N THR A 100 -0.30 -13.28 19.85
CA THR A 100 -0.81 -12.20 20.71
C THR A 100 -2.33 -12.21 20.77
N PHE A 101 -3.00 -12.35 19.60
CA PHE A 101 -4.46 -12.41 19.54
C PHE A 101 -5.04 -13.52 20.41
N TYR A 102 -4.48 -14.74 20.36
CA TYR A 102 -4.99 -15.87 21.15
C TYR A 102 -4.63 -15.82 22.64
N LYS A 103 -3.70 -14.96 23.05
CA LYS A 103 -3.42 -14.67 24.48
C LYS A 103 -4.42 -13.68 25.09
N LEU A 104 -5.14 -12.90 24.27
CA LEU A 104 -6.14 -11.95 24.74
C LEU A 104 -7.46 -12.63 25.19
N PRO A 105 -8.22 -12.03 26.13
CA PRO A 105 -9.57 -12.46 26.45
C PRO A 105 -10.49 -12.47 25.21
N LYS A 106 -11.52 -13.33 25.22
CA LYS A 106 -12.41 -13.51 24.05
C LYS A 106 -13.17 -12.24 23.66
N ASP A 107 -13.60 -11.44 24.62
CA ASP A 107 -14.22 -10.15 24.39
C ASP A 107 -13.26 -9.16 23.70
N LYS A 108 -11.97 -9.18 24.06
CA LYS A 108 -10.93 -8.36 23.42
C LYS A 108 -10.55 -8.86 22.03
N GLN A 109 -10.56 -10.16 21.80
CA GLN A 109 -10.46 -10.73 20.46
C GLN A 109 -11.59 -10.22 19.56
N ALA A 110 -12.83 -10.24 20.06
CA ALA A 110 -13.99 -9.74 19.32
C ALA A 110 -13.92 -8.22 19.09
N GLU A 111 -13.50 -7.43 20.10
CA GLU A 111 -13.28 -5.99 19.99
C GLU A 111 -12.22 -5.69 18.90
N PHE A 112 -11.10 -6.37 18.91
CA PHE A 112 -10.02 -6.23 17.94
C PHE A 112 -10.50 -6.51 16.50
N LEU A 113 -11.16 -7.65 16.29
CA LEU A 113 -11.67 -8.01 14.95
C LEU A 113 -12.68 -6.98 14.45
N LYS A 114 -13.56 -6.50 15.32
CA LYS A 114 -14.52 -5.45 14.98
C LYS A 114 -13.83 -4.13 14.64
N ALA A 115 -12.83 -3.73 15.43
CA ALA A 115 -12.10 -2.48 15.22
C ALA A 115 -11.42 -2.44 13.84
N TYR A 116 -10.84 -3.54 13.40
CA TYR A 116 -10.13 -3.57 12.13
C TYR A 116 -11.00 -3.87 10.90
N PHE A 117 -11.96 -4.80 11.02
CA PHE A 117 -12.61 -5.39 9.84
C PHE A 117 -14.06 -4.97 9.64
N ASP A 118 -14.76 -4.52 10.69
CA ASP A 118 -16.14 -4.04 10.54
C ASP A 118 -16.16 -2.72 9.76
N LYS A 119 -16.97 -2.67 8.69
CA LYS A 119 -17.03 -1.50 7.79
C LYS A 119 -17.78 -0.31 8.38
N GLU A 120 -18.70 -0.55 9.30
CA GLU A 120 -19.54 0.52 9.86
C GLU A 120 -18.92 1.13 11.11
N THR A 121 -18.47 0.29 12.03
CA THR A 121 -17.99 0.70 13.36
C THR A 121 -16.49 0.65 13.51
N GLY A 122 -15.80 -0.18 12.72
CA GLY A 122 -14.34 -0.29 12.63
C GLY A 122 -13.74 0.57 11.53
N ILE A 123 -12.52 0.25 11.13
CA ILE A 123 -11.79 0.93 10.06
C ILE A 123 -11.81 0.18 8.72
N GLY A 124 -12.45 -1.00 8.63
CA GLY A 124 -12.83 -1.66 7.39
C GLY A 124 -11.66 -2.17 6.53
N TYR A 125 -10.66 -2.83 7.12
CA TYR A 125 -9.56 -3.43 6.34
C TYR A 125 -10.04 -4.45 5.32
N THR A 126 -9.43 -4.44 4.13
CA THR A 126 -9.79 -5.28 2.98
C THR A 126 -8.60 -6.04 2.39
N VAL A 127 -7.40 -5.75 2.86
CA VAL A 127 -6.14 -6.37 2.44
C VAL A 127 -5.46 -6.99 3.65
N ALA A 128 -4.72 -8.07 3.43
CA ALA A 128 -3.84 -8.64 4.45
C ALA A 128 -2.58 -9.20 3.80
N ARG A 129 -1.50 -9.26 4.58
CA ARG A 129 -0.23 -9.90 4.23
C ARG A 129 0.06 -11.00 5.23
N THR A 130 0.79 -12.04 4.83
CA THR A 130 1.33 -13.05 5.75
C THR A 130 2.70 -13.55 5.28
N ASN A 131 3.44 -14.16 6.18
CA ASN A 131 4.77 -14.70 5.86
C ASN A 131 4.69 -16.14 5.32
N ILE A 132 5.57 -16.47 4.36
CA ILE A 132 5.91 -17.83 3.94
C ILE A 132 7.19 -18.22 4.68
N ASN A 133 7.18 -19.33 5.43
CA ASN A 133 8.16 -19.67 6.45
C ASN A 133 8.18 -18.64 7.59
N SER A 134 9.15 -18.75 8.50
CA SER A 134 9.36 -17.75 9.56
C SER A 134 9.82 -16.40 9.02
N CYS A 135 9.58 -15.38 9.81
CA CYS A 135 10.16 -14.04 9.72
C CYS A 135 10.61 -13.61 11.13
N ASP A 136 11.20 -12.43 11.27
CA ASP A 136 11.59 -11.90 12.59
C ASP A 136 10.42 -11.86 13.60
N PHE A 137 9.19 -11.59 13.14
CA PHE A 137 7.95 -11.64 13.95
C PHE A 137 7.31 -13.03 14.00
N SER A 138 8.15 -14.06 14.07
CA SER A 138 7.80 -15.42 14.51
C SER A 138 8.46 -15.69 15.85
N SER A 139 7.96 -16.65 16.64
CA SER A 139 8.54 -17.02 17.94
C SER A 139 9.82 -17.83 17.80
N ASP A 140 9.99 -18.51 16.66
CA ASP A 140 11.18 -19.29 16.28
C ASP A 140 11.30 -19.38 14.75
N MET A 141 12.45 -19.89 14.28
CA MET A 141 12.64 -20.17 12.86
C MET A 141 12.00 -21.50 12.47
N TYR A 142 11.29 -21.51 11.34
CA TYR A 142 10.70 -22.73 10.77
C TYR A 142 10.60 -22.65 9.25
N THR A 143 10.48 -23.82 8.64
CA THR A 143 10.13 -24.01 7.23
C THR A 143 9.05 -25.09 7.09
N TYR A 144 8.44 -25.20 5.92
CA TYR A 144 7.38 -26.20 5.66
C TYR A 144 7.91 -27.51 5.12
N VAL A 145 9.23 -27.69 4.98
CA VAL A 145 9.86 -28.92 4.46
C VAL A 145 10.99 -29.38 5.34
N GLN A 146 11.30 -30.68 5.31
CA GLN A 146 12.50 -31.22 5.91
C GLN A 146 13.74 -30.82 5.11
N ASP A 147 14.87 -30.71 5.79
CA ASP A 147 16.14 -30.35 5.16
C ASP A 147 16.53 -31.35 4.07
N GLY A 148 16.93 -30.81 2.91
CA GLY A 148 17.35 -31.60 1.75
C GLY A 148 16.21 -32.20 0.90
N ASP A 149 14.95 -32.00 1.26
CA ASP A 149 13.82 -32.49 0.47
C ASP A 149 13.55 -31.62 -0.77
N LYS A 150 14.39 -31.79 -1.78
CA LYS A 150 14.30 -31.07 -3.06
C LYS A 150 12.96 -31.27 -3.78
N GLU A 151 12.32 -32.42 -3.61
CA GLU A 151 11.05 -32.74 -4.25
C GLU A 151 9.83 -32.26 -3.47
N LEU A 152 10.05 -31.65 -2.28
CA LEU A 152 9.03 -31.09 -1.39
C LEU A 152 7.95 -32.12 -1.00
N LYS A 153 8.34 -33.39 -0.81
CA LYS A 153 7.42 -34.45 -0.39
C LYS A 153 6.94 -34.31 1.03
N SER A 154 7.80 -33.75 1.89
CA SER A 154 7.51 -33.49 3.30
C SER A 154 6.75 -32.17 3.53
N PHE A 155 6.40 -31.42 2.47
CA PHE A 155 5.78 -30.11 2.59
C PHE A 155 4.49 -30.17 3.41
N ASN A 156 4.42 -29.41 4.49
CA ASN A 156 3.24 -29.27 5.31
C ASN A 156 3.22 -27.90 6.00
N ILE A 157 2.03 -27.37 6.28
CA ILE A 157 1.78 -26.09 6.95
C ILE A 157 1.28 -26.27 8.39
N GLU A 158 1.66 -27.36 9.05
CA GLU A 158 1.16 -27.70 10.40
C GLU A 158 1.46 -26.60 11.42
N HIS A 159 2.61 -25.95 11.29
CA HIS A 159 2.98 -24.81 12.14
C HIS A 159 1.89 -23.72 12.10
N ASP A 160 1.43 -23.36 10.91
CA ASP A 160 0.47 -22.26 10.72
C ASP A 160 -0.95 -22.62 11.20
N ARG A 161 -1.28 -23.91 11.23
CA ARG A 161 -2.59 -24.40 11.72
C ARG A 161 -2.80 -24.13 13.20
N LYS A 162 -1.74 -23.91 13.96
CA LYS A 162 -1.86 -23.68 15.41
C LYS A 162 -2.52 -22.34 15.73
N TYR A 163 -2.07 -21.25 15.11
CA TYR A 163 -2.53 -19.90 15.41
C TYR A 163 -2.83 -19.08 14.14
N LYS A 164 -1.94 -19.05 13.16
CA LYS A 164 -1.99 -18.13 12.01
C LYS A 164 -3.21 -18.38 11.12
N ILE A 165 -3.44 -19.62 10.70
CA ILE A 165 -4.61 -20.01 9.89
C ILE A 165 -5.93 -19.74 10.62
N PRO A 166 -6.14 -20.14 11.88
CA PRO A 166 -7.35 -19.79 12.63
C PRO A 166 -7.57 -18.28 12.74
N PHE A 167 -6.52 -17.50 13.03
CA PHE A 167 -6.60 -16.04 13.12
C PHE A 167 -7.01 -15.41 11.78
N ILE A 168 -6.41 -15.82 10.67
CA ILE A 168 -6.79 -15.34 9.33
C ILE A 168 -8.25 -15.65 9.02
N LYS A 169 -8.73 -16.86 9.35
CA LYS A 169 -10.15 -17.25 9.16
C LYS A 169 -11.11 -16.38 9.97
N GLU A 170 -10.77 -16.06 11.22
CA GLU A 170 -11.58 -15.15 12.04
C GLU A 170 -11.61 -13.73 11.47
N ALA A 171 -10.47 -13.22 11.01
CA ALA A 171 -10.37 -11.92 10.33
C ALA A 171 -11.18 -11.89 9.03
N MET A 172 -11.07 -12.92 8.19
CA MET A 172 -11.88 -13.05 6.97
C MET A 172 -13.37 -13.04 7.27
N LYS A 173 -13.80 -13.77 8.31
CA LYS A 173 -15.19 -13.78 8.75
C LYS A 173 -15.65 -12.39 9.19
N ALA A 174 -14.85 -11.67 9.97
CA ALA A 174 -15.12 -10.31 10.41
C ALA A 174 -15.18 -9.31 9.26
N ALA A 175 -14.37 -9.52 8.20
CA ALA A 175 -14.38 -8.74 6.96
C ALA A 175 -15.53 -9.08 6.01
N GLY A 176 -16.48 -9.94 6.40
CA GLY A 176 -17.58 -10.38 5.55
C GLY A 176 -17.16 -11.32 4.41
N GLY A 177 -16.08 -12.07 4.59
CA GLY A 177 -15.56 -13.06 3.64
C GLY A 177 -14.70 -12.49 2.50
N LYS A 178 -14.44 -11.19 2.49
CA LYS A 178 -13.68 -10.51 1.42
C LYS A 178 -12.41 -9.86 1.98
N LEU A 179 -11.33 -10.63 2.05
CA LEU A 179 -10.01 -10.16 2.43
C LEU A 179 -9.00 -10.58 1.34
N ASN A 180 -8.35 -9.62 0.71
CA ASN A 180 -7.32 -9.88 -0.28
C ASN A 180 -6.01 -10.22 0.46
N LEU A 181 -5.72 -11.51 0.62
CA LEU A 181 -4.51 -11.98 1.31
C LEU A 181 -3.38 -12.24 0.30
N PHE A 182 -2.22 -11.64 0.53
CA PHE A 182 -0.99 -12.00 -0.16
C PHE A 182 0.08 -12.48 0.83
N ALA A 183 1.08 -13.18 0.33
CA ALA A 183 2.14 -13.72 1.17
C ALA A 183 3.53 -13.39 0.62
N SER A 184 4.48 -13.20 1.53
CA SER A 184 5.88 -12.87 1.21
C SER A 184 6.83 -13.82 1.95
N PRO A 185 7.86 -14.39 1.31
CA PRO A 185 8.92 -15.11 1.99
C PRO A 185 10.03 -14.17 2.46
N TRP A 186 10.55 -14.41 3.65
CA TRP A 186 11.77 -13.76 4.15
C TRP A 186 13.02 -14.53 3.75
N SER A 187 12.93 -15.87 3.75
CA SER A 187 14.03 -16.73 3.32
C SER A 187 13.54 -18.07 2.81
N PRO A 188 14.16 -18.63 1.76
CA PRO A 188 14.10 -20.06 1.50
C PRO A 188 14.69 -20.86 2.66
N PRO A 189 14.43 -22.21 2.76
CA PRO A 189 15.12 -23.08 3.68
C PRO A 189 16.64 -22.95 3.56
N SER A 190 17.38 -23.06 4.67
CA SER A 190 18.82 -22.84 4.76
C SER A 190 19.62 -23.64 3.73
N TRP A 191 19.27 -24.90 3.51
CA TRP A 191 19.96 -25.79 2.58
C TRP A 191 19.81 -25.38 1.10
N MET A 192 18.81 -24.56 0.76
CA MET A 192 18.63 -23.99 -0.58
C MET A 192 19.50 -22.75 -0.81
N LYS A 193 20.14 -22.21 0.23
CA LYS A 193 20.87 -20.92 0.19
C LYS A 193 22.38 -21.09 0.14
N SER A 194 23.07 -20.15 -0.48
CA SER A 194 24.52 -20.16 -0.67
C SER A 194 25.32 -20.12 0.65
N ASN A 195 24.74 -19.48 1.70
CA ASN A 195 25.34 -19.39 3.03
C ASN A 195 24.88 -20.52 3.98
N ASN A 196 23.99 -21.43 3.53
CA ASN A 196 23.36 -22.47 4.33
C ASN A 196 22.74 -22.00 5.65
N ASP A 197 22.18 -20.76 5.63
CA ASP A 197 21.55 -20.11 6.77
C ASP A 197 20.29 -19.39 6.28
N MET A 198 19.21 -19.38 7.07
CA MET A 198 18.03 -18.58 6.75
C MET A 198 18.28 -17.09 7.04
N LEU A 199 19.20 -16.77 7.96
CA LEU A 199 19.60 -15.42 8.34
C LEU A 199 20.74 -14.89 7.44
N HIS A 200 21.13 -13.64 7.65
CA HIS A 200 22.34 -13.02 7.09
C HIS A 200 22.42 -13.01 5.55
N GLY A 201 21.28 -12.80 4.88
CA GLY A 201 21.26 -12.73 3.43
C GLY A 201 21.55 -14.08 2.76
N GLY A 202 22.60 -14.16 1.96
CA GLY A 202 22.85 -15.30 1.07
C GLY A 202 21.92 -15.28 -0.15
N LYS A 203 22.17 -16.16 -1.10
CA LYS A 203 21.40 -16.24 -2.35
C LYS A 203 20.78 -17.63 -2.51
N LEU A 204 19.63 -17.70 -3.15
CA LEU A 204 19.07 -18.97 -3.60
C LEU A 204 20.05 -19.62 -4.58
N LYS A 205 20.38 -20.90 -4.37
CA LYS A 205 21.23 -21.68 -5.27
C LYS A 205 20.48 -22.05 -6.55
N PRO A 206 21.09 -21.93 -7.75
CA PRO A 206 20.40 -22.18 -9.00
C PRO A 206 19.74 -23.57 -9.14
N GLU A 207 20.36 -24.59 -8.56
CA GLU A 207 19.83 -25.97 -8.56
C GLU A 207 18.51 -26.14 -7.79
N PHE A 208 18.08 -25.11 -7.06
CA PHE A 208 16.81 -25.11 -6.30
C PHE A 208 15.76 -24.11 -6.84
N TYR A 209 16.01 -23.41 -7.93
CA TYR A 209 15.06 -22.44 -8.46
C TYR A 209 13.70 -23.05 -8.75
N ASP A 210 13.64 -24.21 -9.39
CA ASP A 210 12.38 -24.91 -9.66
C ASP A 210 11.70 -25.44 -8.39
N SER A 211 12.50 -25.94 -7.42
CA SER A 211 11.98 -26.39 -6.13
C SER A 211 11.39 -25.21 -5.35
N TRP A 212 12.06 -24.04 -5.36
CA TRP A 212 11.57 -22.86 -4.68
C TRP A 212 10.31 -22.28 -5.35
N ALA A 213 10.25 -22.26 -6.70
CA ALA A 213 9.04 -21.89 -7.42
C ALA A 213 7.86 -22.82 -7.10
N MET A 214 8.10 -24.13 -7.00
CA MET A 214 7.09 -25.10 -6.58
C MET A 214 6.67 -24.92 -5.11
N TYR A 215 7.55 -24.43 -4.25
CA TYR A 215 7.25 -24.17 -2.85
C TYR A 215 6.13 -23.13 -2.68
N TYR A 216 6.16 -22.05 -3.47
CA TYR A 216 5.08 -21.05 -3.48
C TYR A 216 3.75 -21.68 -3.91
N THR A 217 3.76 -22.51 -4.94
CA THR A 217 2.51 -23.11 -5.42
C THR A 217 1.90 -24.08 -4.40
N LYS A 218 2.76 -24.83 -3.69
CA LYS A 218 2.31 -25.70 -2.59
C LYS A 218 1.73 -24.87 -1.45
N PHE A 219 2.40 -23.81 -1.02
CA PHE A 219 1.91 -22.90 0.01
C PHE A 219 0.51 -22.35 -0.34
N ILE A 220 0.34 -21.80 -1.53
CA ILE A 220 -0.95 -21.26 -2.00
C ILE A 220 -2.02 -22.35 -1.94
N LYS A 221 -1.75 -23.54 -2.52
CA LYS A 221 -2.72 -24.64 -2.57
C LYS A 221 -3.09 -25.17 -1.19
N GLU A 222 -2.13 -25.25 -0.25
CA GLU A 222 -2.43 -25.67 1.12
C GLU A 222 -3.29 -24.65 1.87
N TYR A 223 -3.04 -23.34 1.70
CA TYR A 223 -3.89 -22.29 2.26
C TYR A 223 -5.30 -22.31 1.64
N GLU A 224 -5.42 -22.54 0.34
CA GLU A 224 -6.73 -22.66 -0.32
C GLU A 224 -7.50 -23.90 0.13
N LYS A 225 -6.83 -25.03 0.42
CA LYS A 225 -7.47 -26.21 1.06
C LYS A 225 -7.99 -25.88 2.46
N GLU A 226 -7.33 -24.98 3.18
CA GLU A 226 -7.82 -24.48 4.45
C GLU A 226 -9.02 -23.51 4.31
N GLY A 227 -9.45 -23.20 3.09
CA GLY A 227 -10.52 -22.24 2.82
C GLY A 227 -10.07 -20.77 2.87
N ILE A 228 -8.78 -20.52 2.71
CA ILE A 228 -8.18 -19.19 2.67
C ILE A 228 -7.74 -18.91 1.22
N PRO A 229 -8.55 -18.18 0.42
CA PRO A 229 -8.18 -17.84 -0.94
C PRO A 229 -7.02 -16.86 -0.94
N MET A 230 -5.92 -17.24 -1.61
CA MET A 230 -4.77 -16.36 -1.79
C MET A 230 -5.01 -15.44 -2.98
N TRP A 231 -4.85 -14.12 -2.77
CA TRP A 231 -4.89 -13.15 -3.86
C TRP A 231 -3.56 -13.10 -4.62
N GLY A 232 -2.43 -13.21 -3.93
CA GLY A 232 -1.12 -13.10 -4.55
C GLY A 232 0.04 -13.42 -3.62
N ILE A 233 1.23 -13.18 -4.13
CA ILE A 233 2.51 -13.34 -3.43
C ILE A 233 3.46 -12.20 -3.81
N SER A 234 4.47 -11.91 -2.98
CA SER A 234 5.68 -11.23 -3.45
C SER A 234 6.82 -12.24 -3.71
N VAL A 235 7.74 -11.88 -4.60
CA VAL A 235 8.87 -12.76 -4.94
C VAL A 235 9.80 -12.94 -3.76
N GLN A 236 10.12 -11.84 -3.06
CA GLN A 236 11.01 -11.86 -1.90
C GLN A 236 10.78 -10.62 -1.06
N ASN A 237 10.64 -10.77 0.26
CA ASN A 237 10.71 -9.63 1.17
C ASN A 237 12.13 -9.06 1.19
N GLU A 238 12.26 -7.77 0.95
CA GLU A 238 13.52 -7.00 1.05
C GLU A 238 14.74 -7.65 0.38
N PRO A 239 14.72 -7.87 -0.95
CA PRO A 239 15.73 -8.65 -1.66
C PRO A 239 17.15 -8.02 -1.69
N MET A 240 17.36 -6.86 -1.07
CA MET A 240 18.68 -6.24 -0.91
C MET A 240 19.15 -6.19 0.54
N ALA A 241 18.28 -6.51 1.50
CA ALA A 241 18.64 -6.42 2.91
C ALA A 241 19.34 -7.69 3.40
N THR A 242 20.53 -7.52 3.95
CA THR A 242 21.23 -8.57 4.71
C THR A 242 20.93 -8.36 6.18
N GLN A 243 19.98 -9.12 6.69
CA GLN A 243 19.46 -8.94 8.04
C GLN A 243 19.98 -9.99 9.02
N ARG A 244 19.94 -9.69 10.33
CA ARG A 244 20.20 -10.65 11.43
C ARG A 244 19.02 -11.60 11.68
N TRP A 245 17.96 -11.46 10.89
CA TRP A 245 16.80 -12.35 10.78
C TRP A 245 16.72 -12.94 9.38
N GLU A 246 15.69 -13.70 9.10
CA GLU A 246 15.46 -14.34 7.81
C GLU A 246 15.58 -13.33 6.68
N SER A 247 16.44 -13.60 5.71
CA SER A 247 16.66 -12.74 4.56
C SER A 247 17.30 -13.50 3.40
N CYS A 248 17.07 -13.07 2.18
CA CYS A 248 17.65 -13.65 0.97
C CYS A 248 17.88 -12.55 -0.07
N ILE A 249 19.08 -12.53 -0.64
CA ILE A 249 19.52 -11.49 -1.57
C ILE A 249 19.23 -11.89 -3.01
N TYR A 250 18.63 -10.97 -3.76
CA TYR A 250 18.51 -11.02 -5.21
C TYR A 250 18.98 -9.69 -5.80
N THR A 251 19.84 -9.72 -6.84
CA THR A 251 19.96 -8.56 -7.71
C THR A 251 18.66 -8.34 -8.49
N ALA A 252 18.51 -7.21 -9.14
CA ALA A 252 17.31 -6.97 -9.95
C ALA A 252 17.18 -7.99 -11.08
N GLU A 253 18.31 -8.37 -11.69
CA GLU A 253 18.38 -9.35 -12.76
C GLU A 253 18.08 -10.76 -12.26
N GLU A 254 18.60 -11.16 -11.10
CA GLU A 254 18.33 -12.46 -10.49
C GLU A 254 16.84 -12.63 -10.14
N GLU A 255 16.22 -11.61 -9.57
CA GLU A 255 14.78 -11.62 -9.26
C GLU A 255 13.93 -11.66 -10.55
N ARG A 256 14.27 -10.83 -11.57
CA ARG A 256 13.64 -10.86 -12.89
C ARG A 256 13.74 -12.23 -13.53
N ASP A 257 14.92 -12.84 -13.52
CA ASP A 257 15.17 -14.13 -14.20
C ASP A 257 14.49 -15.28 -13.45
N PHE A 258 14.45 -15.24 -12.12
CA PHE A 258 13.66 -16.19 -11.32
C PHE A 258 12.16 -16.07 -11.61
N LEU A 259 11.62 -14.84 -11.65
CA LEU A 259 10.23 -14.59 -12.02
C LEU A 259 9.92 -15.14 -13.41
N LYS A 260 10.74 -14.77 -14.40
CA LYS A 260 10.52 -15.08 -15.81
C LYS A 260 10.65 -16.55 -16.15
N ASN A 261 11.70 -17.21 -15.64
CA ASN A 261 12.08 -18.55 -16.08
C ASN A 261 11.56 -19.67 -15.15
N HIS A 262 11.22 -19.34 -13.90
CA HIS A 262 10.86 -20.34 -12.88
C HIS A 262 9.50 -20.07 -12.24
N LEU A 263 9.34 -18.99 -11.50
CA LEU A 263 8.13 -18.76 -10.69
C LEU A 263 6.88 -18.55 -11.56
N GLY A 264 6.92 -17.64 -12.52
CA GLY A 264 5.78 -17.35 -13.39
C GLY A 264 5.32 -18.58 -14.19
N PRO A 265 6.21 -19.25 -14.93
CA PRO A 265 5.86 -20.50 -15.64
C PRO A 265 5.33 -21.59 -14.73
N THR A 266 5.93 -21.78 -13.54
CA THR A 266 5.48 -22.81 -12.57
C THR A 266 4.07 -22.50 -12.07
N MET A 267 3.80 -21.25 -11.68
CA MET A 267 2.44 -20.86 -11.25
C MET A 267 1.39 -21.08 -12.35
N HIS A 268 1.70 -20.75 -13.59
CA HIS A 268 0.80 -21.00 -14.72
C HIS A 268 0.56 -22.49 -14.97
N LYS A 269 1.63 -23.31 -14.95
CA LYS A 269 1.55 -24.76 -15.09
C LYS A 269 0.70 -25.41 -13.99
N GLU A 270 0.78 -24.87 -12.78
CA GLU A 270 0.05 -25.36 -11.61
C GLU A 270 -1.39 -24.81 -11.49
N GLY A 271 -1.87 -24.04 -12.50
CA GLY A 271 -3.23 -23.50 -12.55
C GLY A 271 -3.46 -22.26 -11.70
N LEU A 272 -2.39 -21.53 -11.35
CA LEU A 272 -2.40 -20.34 -10.47
C LEU A 272 -2.16 -19.03 -11.23
N GLN A 273 -2.48 -18.98 -12.53
CA GLN A 273 -2.27 -17.78 -13.38
C GLN A 273 -3.12 -16.57 -12.99
N ASP A 274 -4.17 -16.76 -12.20
CA ASP A 274 -5.01 -15.71 -11.65
C ASP A 274 -4.36 -14.98 -10.45
N LYS A 275 -3.41 -15.63 -9.78
CA LYS A 275 -2.70 -15.09 -8.62
C LYS A 275 -1.75 -13.99 -9.03
N LYS A 276 -1.70 -12.92 -8.22
CA LYS A 276 -0.88 -11.76 -8.51
C LYS A 276 0.53 -11.94 -7.96
N ILE A 277 1.53 -11.52 -8.73
CA ILE A 277 2.92 -11.53 -8.30
C ILE A 277 3.39 -10.08 -8.16
N ILE A 278 3.90 -9.74 -6.98
CA ILE A 278 4.50 -8.47 -6.63
C ILE A 278 6.02 -8.65 -6.67
N VAL A 279 6.73 -7.74 -7.33
CA VAL A 279 8.20 -7.72 -7.36
C VAL A 279 8.76 -6.64 -6.46
N TRP A 280 10.04 -6.68 -6.16
CA TRP A 280 10.79 -5.75 -5.32
C TRP A 280 10.45 -5.92 -3.83
N ASP A 281 9.30 -5.44 -3.37
CA ASP A 281 8.86 -5.57 -1.97
C ASP A 281 9.91 -5.04 -0.96
N HIS A 282 10.46 -3.82 -1.23
CA HIS A 282 11.50 -3.15 -0.46
C HIS A 282 11.36 -1.62 -0.58
N ASN A 283 12.31 -0.82 -0.06
CA ASN A 283 12.20 0.63 0.07
C ASN A 283 12.02 1.42 -1.24
N ARG A 284 11.49 2.66 -1.12
CA ARG A 284 11.26 3.58 -2.26
C ARG A 284 12.53 3.99 -2.98
N ASP A 285 13.70 3.92 -2.32
CA ASP A 285 14.97 4.44 -2.82
C ASP A 285 15.39 3.90 -4.19
N LEU A 286 15.29 2.60 -4.40
CA LEU A 286 15.69 1.94 -5.64
C LEU A 286 14.51 1.43 -6.49
N ILE A 287 13.27 1.75 -6.11
CA ILE A 287 12.06 1.22 -6.77
C ILE A 287 12.06 1.47 -8.29
N TYR A 288 12.51 2.64 -8.76
CA TYR A 288 12.53 2.93 -10.18
C TYR A 288 13.55 2.06 -10.93
N GLN A 289 14.77 1.93 -10.39
CA GLN A 289 15.82 1.09 -10.99
C GLN A 289 15.36 -0.38 -11.06
N ARG A 290 14.70 -0.88 -10.02
CA ARG A 290 14.13 -2.22 -9.98
C ARG A 290 12.96 -2.38 -10.96
N ALA A 291 12.02 -1.44 -10.98
CA ALA A 291 10.90 -1.44 -11.92
C ALA A 291 11.39 -1.51 -13.38
N ARG A 292 12.41 -0.73 -13.74
CA ARG A 292 13.02 -0.77 -15.06
C ARG A 292 13.52 -2.16 -15.42
N THR A 293 14.26 -2.82 -14.53
CA THR A 293 14.81 -4.15 -14.79
C THR A 293 13.73 -5.19 -15.04
N TYR A 294 12.60 -5.09 -14.30
CA TYR A 294 11.50 -6.07 -14.43
C TYR A 294 10.59 -5.77 -15.61
N PHE A 295 10.24 -4.51 -15.82
CA PHE A 295 9.16 -4.14 -16.74
C PHE A 295 9.64 -3.82 -18.15
N ASP A 296 10.91 -3.48 -18.35
CA ASP A 296 11.51 -3.37 -19.69
C ASP A 296 11.75 -4.75 -20.34
N ASP A 297 11.68 -5.85 -19.57
CA ASP A 297 11.67 -7.23 -20.08
C ASP A 297 10.21 -7.71 -20.21
N PRO A 298 9.62 -7.77 -21.42
CA PRO A 298 8.20 -8.14 -21.58
C PRO A 298 7.91 -9.58 -21.13
N GLU A 299 8.90 -10.48 -21.18
CA GLU A 299 8.74 -11.86 -20.74
C GLU A 299 8.70 -11.99 -19.22
N ALA A 300 9.29 -11.06 -18.47
CA ALA A 300 9.14 -10.95 -17.03
C ALA A 300 7.88 -10.14 -16.67
N ALA A 301 7.68 -9.01 -17.33
CA ALA A 301 6.59 -8.06 -17.07
C ALA A 301 5.20 -8.70 -17.14
N LYS A 302 4.99 -9.71 -18.03
CA LYS A 302 3.71 -10.40 -18.18
C LYS A 302 3.27 -11.17 -16.92
N TYR A 303 4.21 -11.55 -16.05
CA TYR A 303 3.92 -12.26 -14.79
C TYR A 303 3.72 -11.31 -13.61
N ALA A 304 4.32 -10.11 -13.65
CA ALA A 304 4.24 -9.15 -12.56
C ALA A 304 2.94 -8.32 -12.63
N TRP A 305 2.12 -8.41 -11.59
CA TRP A 305 0.96 -7.53 -11.39
C TRP A 305 1.38 -6.09 -11.09
N GLY A 306 2.48 -5.93 -10.36
CA GLY A 306 2.99 -4.64 -9.94
C GLY A 306 4.23 -4.78 -9.06
N ILE A 307 4.60 -3.66 -8.45
CA ILE A 307 5.78 -3.52 -7.62
C ILE A 307 5.37 -3.13 -6.20
N GLY A 308 5.94 -3.81 -5.20
CA GLY A 308 5.74 -3.51 -3.79
C GLY A 308 6.79 -2.55 -3.27
N PHE A 309 6.43 -1.76 -2.24
CA PHE A 309 7.41 -0.90 -1.59
C PHE A 309 7.18 -0.75 -0.10
N HIS A 310 8.27 -0.44 0.64
CA HIS A 310 8.37 -0.13 2.05
C HIS A 310 8.82 1.32 2.25
N TRP A 311 8.89 1.78 3.50
CA TRP A 311 9.26 3.17 3.82
C TRP A 311 10.54 3.33 4.66
N TYR A 312 11.34 2.29 4.76
CA TYR A 312 12.52 2.29 5.65
C TYR A 312 13.78 2.91 5.02
N GLU A 313 13.65 3.68 3.93
CA GLU A 313 14.79 4.32 3.27
C GLU A 313 15.51 5.37 4.12
N ASP A 314 14.91 5.79 5.24
CA ASP A 314 15.50 6.73 6.19
C ASP A 314 16.58 6.12 7.11
N TRP A 315 16.74 4.80 7.11
CA TRP A 315 17.79 4.11 7.87
C TRP A 315 19.19 4.69 7.60
N SER A 316 19.44 5.24 6.43
CA SER A 316 20.68 5.91 6.02
C SER A 316 20.71 7.41 6.36
N GLY A 317 19.71 7.95 7.05
CA GLY A 317 19.56 9.38 7.36
C GLY A 317 18.93 10.20 6.22
N GLY A 318 18.32 9.54 5.23
CA GLY A 318 17.62 10.17 4.10
C GLY A 318 16.22 10.67 4.46
N GLN A 319 15.55 11.26 3.46
CA GLN A 319 14.15 11.68 3.54
C GLN A 319 13.29 10.74 2.68
N PRO A 320 11.98 10.62 2.97
CA PRO A 320 11.09 9.79 2.16
C PRO A 320 11.10 10.17 0.66
N MET A 321 11.34 9.19 -0.22
CA MET A 321 11.56 9.40 -1.65
C MET A 321 10.29 9.19 -2.48
N TYR A 322 9.21 9.91 -2.14
CA TYR A 322 7.90 9.80 -2.80
C TYR A 322 7.94 9.98 -4.32
N ASP A 323 8.80 10.86 -4.84
CA ASP A 323 8.96 11.11 -6.27
C ASP A 323 9.37 9.86 -7.07
N ASN A 324 10.04 8.89 -6.44
CA ASN A 324 10.42 7.66 -7.12
C ASN A 324 9.19 6.82 -7.48
N LEU A 325 8.12 6.86 -6.67
CA LEU A 325 6.84 6.20 -7.00
C LEU A 325 6.21 6.85 -8.24
N ARG A 326 6.18 8.19 -8.28
CA ARG A 326 5.65 8.93 -9.44
C ARG A 326 6.39 8.57 -10.72
N ARG A 327 7.72 8.46 -10.67
CA ARG A 327 8.54 8.05 -11.84
C ARG A 327 8.17 6.65 -12.32
N VAL A 328 7.92 5.71 -11.41
CA VAL A 328 7.45 4.35 -11.76
C VAL A 328 6.06 4.43 -12.40
N HIS A 329 5.13 5.17 -11.78
CA HIS A 329 3.77 5.32 -12.29
C HIS A 329 3.71 5.96 -13.68
N GLU A 330 4.55 6.97 -13.94
CA GLU A 330 4.66 7.64 -15.24
C GLU A 330 5.30 6.73 -16.30
N ALA A 331 6.34 5.97 -15.93
CA ALA A 331 7.04 5.09 -16.86
C ALA A 331 6.29 3.80 -17.18
N TYR A 332 5.53 3.27 -16.23
CA TYR A 332 4.83 1.98 -16.32
C TYR A 332 3.37 2.11 -15.84
N PRO A 333 2.52 2.87 -16.55
CA PRO A 333 1.17 3.22 -16.10
C PRO A 333 0.20 2.02 -16.03
N ASP A 334 0.54 0.89 -16.65
CA ASP A 334 -0.19 -0.37 -16.60
C ASP A 334 0.20 -1.25 -15.38
N LYS A 335 1.23 -0.87 -14.62
CA LYS A 335 1.70 -1.58 -13.45
C LYS A 335 1.22 -0.91 -12.16
N ASN A 336 0.83 -1.75 -11.20
CA ASN A 336 0.39 -1.26 -9.90
C ASN A 336 1.58 -1.02 -8.97
N ILE A 337 1.46 0.00 -8.10
CA ILE A 337 2.43 0.30 -7.06
C ILE A 337 1.73 0.14 -5.73
N MET A 338 2.20 -0.76 -4.88
CA MET A 338 1.54 -1.07 -3.61
C MET A 338 2.51 -0.93 -2.44
N PHE A 339 2.09 -0.20 -1.40
CA PHE A 339 2.79 -0.22 -0.12
C PHE A 339 2.56 -1.57 0.54
N THR A 340 3.63 -2.32 0.76
CA THR A 340 3.54 -3.71 1.22
C THR A 340 3.98 -3.90 2.66
N GLU A 341 4.72 -2.95 3.23
CA GLU A 341 5.12 -2.98 4.64
C GLU A 341 5.57 -1.60 5.14
N GLY A 342 5.29 -1.32 6.41
CA GLY A 342 5.88 -0.22 7.18
C GLY A 342 5.42 -0.26 8.62
N CYS A 343 6.30 0.15 9.54
CA CYS A 343 5.99 0.35 10.94
C CYS A 343 6.92 1.41 11.54
N ALA A 344 6.53 1.95 12.68
CA ALA A 344 7.46 2.74 13.49
C ALA A 344 8.36 1.77 14.28
N GLU A 345 9.67 1.89 14.08
CA GLU A 345 10.69 1.07 14.68
C GLU A 345 11.02 1.49 16.14
N SER A 346 11.89 0.72 16.79
CA SER A 346 12.42 1.04 18.11
C SER A 346 11.32 1.20 19.16
N PHE A 347 10.57 0.12 19.38
CA PHE A 347 9.45 0.09 20.32
C PHE A 347 9.85 0.58 21.72
N ASN A 348 9.01 1.44 22.28
CA ASN A 348 9.07 1.90 23.65
C ASN A 348 7.64 2.17 24.16
N ALA A 349 7.18 1.41 25.14
CA ALA A 349 5.84 1.52 25.71
C ALA A 349 5.48 2.93 26.23
N ALA A 350 6.44 3.72 26.66
CA ALA A 350 6.22 5.12 27.06
C ALA A 350 5.76 6.01 25.89
N ARG A 351 5.90 5.56 24.65
CA ARG A 351 5.56 6.29 23.42
C ARG A 351 4.25 5.86 22.78
N TYR A 352 3.43 5.01 23.39
CA TYR A 352 2.13 4.59 22.80
C TYR A 352 1.28 5.77 22.32
N ASN A 353 1.27 6.87 23.09
CA ASN A 353 0.50 8.07 22.79
C ASN A 353 1.29 9.12 22.00
N ALA A 354 2.51 8.80 21.53
CA ALA A 354 3.30 9.76 20.77
C ALA A 354 2.57 10.16 19.48
N TRP A 355 2.35 11.45 19.30
CA TRP A 355 1.56 11.99 18.19
C TRP A 355 2.23 11.72 16.84
N VAL A 356 3.55 11.80 16.81
CA VAL A 356 4.37 11.55 15.61
C VAL A 356 4.07 10.19 14.96
N LEU A 357 3.71 9.16 15.75
CA LEU A 357 3.36 7.83 15.22
C LEU A 357 2.15 7.89 14.27
N GLY A 358 1.19 8.77 14.54
CA GLY A 358 0.06 8.97 13.61
C GLY A 358 0.43 9.85 12.42
N GLU A 359 1.13 10.97 12.67
CA GLU A 359 1.48 11.92 11.61
C GLU A 359 2.37 11.30 10.52
N GLU A 360 3.26 10.39 10.88
CA GLU A 360 4.10 9.64 9.94
C GLU A 360 3.25 8.86 8.94
N TYR A 361 2.26 8.10 9.43
CA TYR A 361 1.33 7.35 8.59
C TYR A 361 0.49 8.29 7.70
N GLY A 362 -0.10 9.34 8.27
CA GLY A 362 -0.90 10.30 7.51
C GLY A 362 -0.13 10.97 6.39
N ARG A 363 1.08 11.45 6.68
CA ARG A 363 1.99 12.07 5.72
C ARG A 363 2.40 11.09 4.62
N SER A 364 2.81 9.87 4.99
CA SER A 364 3.24 8.84 4.05
C SER A 364 2.10 8.44 3.11
N MET A 365 0.94 8.08 3.66
CA MET A 365 -0.21 7.65 2.87
C MET A 365 -0.69 8.74 1.90
N ILE A 366 -0.79 10.01 2.32
CA ILE A 366 -1.20 11.10 1.43
C ILE A 366 -0.22 11.25 0.26
N ASN A 367 1.09 11.28 0.55
CA ASN A 367 2.09 11.46 -0.50
C ASN A 367 2.18 10.22 -1.41
N ASP A 368 2.14 9.02 -0.88
CA ASP A 368 2.21 7.79 -1.66
C ASP A 368 1.00 7.64 -2.60
N PHE A 369 -0.23 7.91 -2.11
CA PHE A 369 -1.41 7.94 -2.97
C PHE A 369 -1.31 9.00 -4.07
N ASN A 370 -0.80 10.19 -3.75
CA ASN A 370 -0.61 11.26 -4.74
C ASN A 370 0.44 10.90 -5.79
N ASN A 371 1.34 9.96 -5.50
CA ASN A 371 2.41 9.51 -6.38
C ASN A 371 2.15 8.12 -7.03
N GLY A 372 0.90 7.63 -7.04
CA GLY A 372 0.51 6.45 -7.82
C GLY A 372 0.26 5.17 -7.02
N MET A 373 0.41 5.18 -5.68
CA MET A 373 0.09 4.02 -4.84
C MET A 373 -1.38 3.62 -5.00
N VAL A 374 -1.62 2.30 -5.14
CA VAL A 374 -2.98 1.75 -5.25
C VAL A 374 -3.51 1.17 -3.94
N GLY A 375 -2.65 0.72 -3.04
CA GLY A 375 -3.05 0.08 -1.78
C GLY A 375 -1.96 0.18 -0.73
N PHE A 376 -2.37 0.01 0.53
CA PHE A 376 -1.50 0.16 1.70
C PHE A 376 -1.62 -1.05 2.62
N THR A 377 -0.49 -1.65 2.98
CA THR A 377 -0.43 -2.77 3.93
C THR A 377 0.61 -2.47 5.00
N ASP A 378 0.12 -2.14 6.19
CA ASP A 378 0.97 -1.93 7.36
C ASP A 378 1.72 -3.22 7.75
N TRP A 379 2.77 -3.10 8.59
CA TRP A 379 3.42 -4.27 9.17
C TRP A 379 2.47 -4.98 10.15
N ASN A 380 2.91 -5.42 11.28
CA ASN A 380 2.09 -6.23 12.19
C ASN A 380 0.76 -5.59 12.58
N ILE A 381 -0.35 -6.29 12.33
CA ILE A 381 -1.69 -5.81 12.69
C ILE A 381 -1.89 -5.73 14.21
N LEU A 382 -1.17 -6.55 14.98
CA LEU A 382 -1.25 -6.65 16.45
C LEU A 382 0.09 -7.11 16.98
N LEU A 383 0.61 -6.43 18.00
CA LEU A 383 1.76 -6.86 18.77
C LEU A 383 1.44 -6.84 20.27
N ASP A 384 2.25 -7.53 21.07
CA ASP A 384 2.08 -7.53 22.52
C ASP A 384 2.63 -6.24 23.17
N GLU A 385 2.61 -6.18 24.49
CA GLU A 385 3.10 -5.06 25.30
C GLU A 385 4.62 -4.85 25.24
N THR A 386 5.35 -5.75 24.60
CA THR A 386 6.80 -5.62 24.39
C THR A 386 7.16 -5.12 23.01
N GLY A 387 6.16 -5.01 22.09
CA GLY A 387 6.39 -4.74 20.69
C GLY A 387 6.78 -6.00 19.89
N GLY A 388 6.42 -7.18 20.43
CA GLY A 388 6.66 -8.51 19.87
C GLY A 388 5.43 -9.41 19.91
N PRO A 389 5.59 -10.74 20.01
CA PRO A 389 6.86 -11.48 20.09
C PRO A 389 7.73 -11.38 18.84
N ASN A 390 9.05 -11.52 19.02
CA ASN A 390 10.02 -11.46 17.94
C ASN A 390 11.29 -12.23 18.38
N HIS A 391 11.70 -13.24 17.62
CA HIS A 391 12.77 -14.17 18.04
C HIS A 391 14.19 -13.56 17.94
N VAL A 392 14.33 -12.43 17.25
CA VAL A 392 15.61 -11.70 17.13
C VAL A 392 15.62 -10.36 17.88
N GLN A 393 14.58 -10.08 18.67
CA GLN A 393 14.45 -8.86 19.46
C GLN A 393 14.44 -7.58 18.60
N ASN A 394 13.82 -7.63 17.44
CA ASN A 394 13.58 -6.50 16.56
C ASN A 394 12.18 -5.91 16.83
N PHE A 395 11.98 -5.35 18.04
CA PHE A 395 10.67 -4.87 18.48
C PHE A 395 10.25 -3.58 17.78
N CYS A 396 8.99 -3.49 17.38
CA CYS A 396 8.42 -2.28 16.76
C CYS A 396 7.00 -1.97 17.25
N PHE A 397 6.45 -0.85 16.80
CA PHE A 397 5.06 -0.49 17.06
C PHE A 397 4.12 -1.19 16.07
N ALA A 398 2.91 -1.44 16.54
CA ALA A 398 1.74 -1.75 15.72
C ALA A 398 0.66 -0.67 15.96
N PRO A 399 -0.29 -0.48 15.06
CA PRO A 399 -1.42 0.43 15.32
C PRO A 399 -2.23 0.03 16.55
N VAL A 400 -2.29 -1.27 16.86
CA VAL A 400 -2.91 -1.79 18.09
C VAL A 400 -1.94 -2.74 18.79
N HIS A 401 -1.78 -2.58 20.11
CA HIS A 401 -1.10 -3.52 20.97
C HIS A 401 -2.07 -4.22 21.91
N GLY A 402 -1.81 -5.50 22.19
CA GLY A 402 -2.54 -6.27 23.20
C GLY A 402 -1.66 -6.49 24.42
N ASP A 403 -1.93 -5.82 25.53
CA ASP A 403 -1.25 -6.14 26.79
C ASP A 403 -1.74 -7.49 27.31
N THR A 404 -0.95 -8.53 27.07
CA THR A 404 -1.30 -9.93 27.41
C THR A 404 -1.35 -10.18 28.92
N ARG A 405 -0.79 -9.29 29.75
CA ARG A 405 -0.79 -9.37 31.23
C ARG A 405 -2.11 -8.83 31.81
N THR A 406 -2.63 -7.76 31.20
CA THR A 406 -3.85 -7.10 31.66
C THR A 406 -5.08 -7.45 30.80
N GLY A 407 -4.86 -8.01 29.63
CA GLY A 407 -5.89 -8.30 28.65
C GLY A 407 -6.46 -7.07 27.95
N GLN A 408 -5.78 -5.93 27.97
CA GLN A 408 -6.28 -4.69 27.36
C GLN A 408 -5.74 -4.48 25.95
N LEU A 409 -6.55 -3.84 25.09
CA LEU A 409 -6.11 -3.32 23.81
C LEU A 409 -5.65 -1.87 23.94
N ILE A 410 -4.53 -1.53 23.34
CA ILE A 410 -3.94 -0.19 23.34
C ILE A 410 -3.91 0.29 21.89
N TYR A 411 -4.73 1.30 21.57
CA TYR A 411 -4.80 1.91 20.25
C TYR A 411 -3.81 3.08 20.18
N THR A 412 -2.83 3.01 19.27
CA THR A 412 -1.91 4.11 19.01
C THR A 412 -2.53 5.13 18.06
N ASN A 413 -1.88 6.29 17.92
CA ASN A 413 -2.37 7.30 16.97
C ASN A 413 -2.32 6.82 15.51
N ALA A 414 -1.45 5.86 15.17
CA ALA A 414 -1.39 5.24 13.85
C ALA A 414 -2.74 4.59 13.44
N TYR A 415 -3.41 3.86 14.36
CA TYR A 415 -4.70 3.27 14.09
C TYR A 415 -5.74 4.29 13.60
N TYR A 416 -5.82 5.44 14.27
CA TYR A 416 -6.78 6.48 13.91
C TYR A 416 -6.42 7.17 12.60
N TYR A 417 -5.13 7.43 12.36
CA TYR A 417 -4.66 8.04 11.12
C TYR A 417 -4.92 7.13 9.91
N ILE A 418 -4.62 5.85 9.99
CA ILE A 418 -4.93 4.87 8.93
C ILE A 418 -6.45 4.79 8.72
N GLY A 419 -7.23 4.85 9.80
CA GLY A 419 -8.70 4.84 9.76
C GLY A 419 -9.30 5.97 8.92
N HIS A 420 -8.67 7.12 8.81
CA HIS A 420 -9.10 8.21 7.94
C HIS A 420 -9.09 7.85 6.45
N PHE A 421 -8.31 6.86 6.05
CA PHE A 421 -8.29 6.32 4.68
C PHE A 421 -9.18 5.09 4.56
N SER A 422 -8.89 4.06 5.35
CA SER A 422 -9.46 2.73 5.17
C SER A 422 -10.98 2.67 5.42
N LYS A 423 -11.50 3.48 6.35
CA LYS A 423 -12.93 3.52 6.69
C LYS A 423 -13.79 4.14 5.57
N PHE A 424 -13.27 5.12 4.84
CA PHE A 424 -14.08 5.99 3.98
C PHE A 424 -13.80 5.79 2.49
N ILE A 425 -12.60 5.34 2.13
CA ILE A 425 -12.26 5.06 0.73
C ILE A 425 -12.64 3.61 0.43
N GLN A 426 -13.54 3.42 -0.54
CA GLN A 426 -14.01 2.10 -0.92
C GLN A 426 -13.06 1.46 -1.96
N PRO A 427 -12.76 0.15 -1.88
CA PRO A 427 -12.10 -0.55 -2.97
C PRO A 427 -12.79 -0.27 -4.32
N GLY A 428 -11.99 0.07 -5.34
CA GLY A 428 -12.49 0.53 -6.64
C GLY A 428 -12.64 2.05 -6.78
N ALA A 429 -12.47 2.83 -5.69
CA ALA A 429 -12.43 4.29 -5.75
C ALA A 429 -11.32 4.78 -6.68
N LYS A 430 -11.56 5.88 -7.37
CA LYS A 430 -10.54 6.55 -8.20
C LYS A 430 -9.92 7.70 -7.41
N ARG A 431 -8.58 7.75 -7.33
CA ARG A 431 -7.94 8.98 -6.85
C ARG A 431 -8.29 10.12 -7.79
N ILE A 432 -8.59 11.29 -7.23
CA ILE A 432 -8.94 12.50 -7.97
C ILE A 432 -8.01 13.66 -7.57
N ILE A 433 -8.04 14.75 -8.32
CA ILE A 433 -7.25 15.94 -7.99
C ILE A 433 -7.67 16.50 -6.64
N SER A 434 -6.66 16.78 -5.82
CA SER A 434 -6.74 17.56 -4.59
C SER A 434 -5.45 18.38 -4.44
N SER A 435 -5.58 19.68 -4.20
CA SER A 435 -4.43 20.59 -4.12
C SER A 435 -4.63 21.65 -3.04
N PRO A 436 -3.85 21.64 -1.95
CA PRO A 436 -3.90 22.67 -0.93
C PRO A 436 -3.11 23.91 -1.37
N SER A 437 -3.57 25.09 -0.99
CA SER A 437 -2.89 26.37 -1.28
C SER A 437 -1.80 26.74 -0.27
N ARG A 438 -1.52 25.88 0.70
CA ARG A 438 -0.50 26.09 1.74
C ARG A 438 0.29 24.82 1.98
N SER A 439 1.60 24.91 2.06
CA SER A 439 2.52 23.77 2.17
C SER A 439 2.46 23.01 3.49
N GLN A 440 1.97 23.63 4.57
CA GLN A 440 1.72 22.94 5.84
C GLN A 440 0.50 22.01 5.81
N LEU A 441 -0.35 22.13 4.79
CA LEU A 441 -1.46 21.24 4.57
C LEU A 441 -1.06 20.19 3.53
N LEU A 442 -1.38 18.93 3.84
CA LEU A 442 -1.34 17.85 2.88
C LEU A 442 -2.77 17.43 2.53
N SER A 443 -3.04 17.04 1.29
CA SER A 443 -4.35 16.51 0.92
C SER A 443 -4.26 15.43 -0.14
N THR A 444 -5.23 14.50 -0.09
CA THR A 444 -5.54 13.56 -1.16
C THR A 444 -7.05 13.39 -1.25
N ALA A 445 -7.57 12.98 -2.41
CA ALA A 445 -9.01 12.82 -2.58
C ALA A 445 -9.34 11.64 -3.49
N PHE A 446 -10.54 11.07 -3.26
CA PHE A 446 -11.04 9.90 -3.97
C PHE A 446 -12.51 10.06 -4.35
N LEU A 447 -12.86 9.53 -5.50
CA LEU A 447 -14.26 9.33 -5.94
C LEU A 447 -14.60 7.85 -5.76
N ASN A 448 -15.47 7.56 -4.81
CA ASN A 448 -15.95 6.21 -4.52
C ASN A 448 -16.88 5.69 -5.64
N PRO A 449 -17.01 4.35 -5.78
CA PRO A 449 -17.95 3.76 -6.76
C PRO A 449 -19.42 4.16 -6.56
N ASP A 450 -19.83 4.52 -5.35
CA ASP A 450 -21.17 5.01 -5.04
C ASP A 450 -21.38 6.51 -5.35
N GLY A 451 -20.36 7.19 -5.91
CA GLY A 451 -20.39 8.60 -6.26
C GLY A 451 -20.10 9.56 -5.11
N THR A 452 -19.81 9.08 -3.92
CA THR A 452 -19.34 9.93 -2.82
C THR A 452 -17.88 10.36 -3.06
N VAL A 453 -17.56 11.62 -2.71
CA VAL A 453 -16.19 12.12 -2.77
C VAL A 453 -15.63 12.16 -1.34
N VAL A 454 -14.45 11.57 -1.15
CA VAL A 454 -13.70 11.57 0.10
C VAL A 454 -12.48 12.47 -0.07
N VAL A 455 -12.37 13.50 0.76
CA VAL A 455 -11.22 14.42 0.78
C VAL A 455 -10.53 14.30 2.14
N ILE A 456 -9.27 13.96 2.14
CA ILE A 456 -8.45 13.86 3.35
C ILE A 456 -7.52 15.05 3.38
N VAL A 457 -7.53 15.77 4.50
CA VAL A 457 -6.68 16.97 4.74
C VAL A 457 -5.95 16.80 6.06
N MET A 458 -4.62 16.91 6.01
CA MET A 458 -3.76 16.87 7.19
C MET A 458 -3.09 18.22 7.39
N ASN A 459 -3.14 18.74 8.61
CA ASN A 459 -2.44 19.94 9.02
C ASN A 459 -1.28 19.57 9.95
N GLN A 460 -0.06 19.77 9.49
CA GLN A 460 1.16 19.53 10.27
C GLN A 460 1.66 20.81 10.99
N GLY A 461 0.96 21.93 10.83
CA GLY A 461 1.30 23.21 11.45
C GLY A 461 0.77 23.34 12.87
N ASN A 462 1.36 24.26 13.63
CA ASN A 462 1.03 24.51 15.03
C ASN A 462 -0.22 25.39 15.23
N ASN A 463 -0.90 25.80 14.16
CA ASN A 463 -2.06 26.68 14.23
C ASN A 463 -3.27 26.04 13.54
N THR A 464 -4.46 26.23 14.11
CA THR A 464 -5.71 25.95 13.43
C THR A 464 -5.85 26.87 12.20
N SER A 465 -6.32 26.33 11.09
CA SER A 465 -6.50 27.06 9.83
C SER A 465 -7.94 26.96 9.35
N PRO A 466 -8.61 28.08 9.03
CA PRO A 466 -9.85 28.06 8.25
C PRO A 466 -9.49 27.60 6.82
N VAL A 467 -10.24 26.64 6.28
CA VAL A 467 -9.98 26.03 4.99
C VAL A 467 -11.26 25.97 4.17
N PHE A 468 -11.20 26.40 2.92
CA PHE A 468 -12.28 26.22 1.97
C PHE A 468 -12.06 24.96 1.13
N LEU A 469 -12.93 23.97 1.25
CA LEU A 469 -13.03 22.85 0.30
C LEU A 469 -13.74 23.37 -0.96
N TRP A 470 -12.99 23.68 -2.00
CA TRP A 470 -13.49 24.35 -3.20
C TRP A 470 -13.67 23.41 -4.38
N ILE A 471 -14.91 23.37 -4.93
CA ILE A 471 -15.29 22.55 -6.06
C ILE A 471 -16.20 23.37 -6.99
N ASN A 472 -15.78 23.60 -8.22
CA ASN A 472 -16.61 24.19 -9.29
C ASN A 472 -17.39 25.47 -8.89
N GLY A 473 -16.70 26.44 -8.26
CA GLY A 473 -17.30 27.73 -7.88
C GLY A 473 -18.11 27.71 -6.58
N LYS A 474 -18.09 26.60 -5.85
CA LYS A 474 -18.72 26.45 -4.54
C LYS A 474 -17.69 25.99 -3.50
N ALA A 475 -17.87 26.39 -2.26
CA ALA A 475 -17.00 25.97 -1.17
C ALA A 475 -17.78 25.59 0.09
N ALA A 476 -17.25 24.61 0.81
CA ALA A 476 -17.59 24.33 2.21
C ALA A 476 -16.44 24.81 3.10
N GLU A 477 -16.76 25.61 4.12
CA GLU A 477 -15.79 26.15 5.06
C GLU A 477 -15.61 25.20 6.23
N ALA A 478 -14.36 24.84 6.52
CA ALA A 478 -13.95 23.94 7.60
C ALA A 478 -12.87 24.59 8.47
N GLN A 479 -12.77 24.16 9.74
CA GLN A 479 -11.67 24.49 10.63
C GLN A 479 -10.76 23.27 10.76
N VAL A 480 -9.53 23.37 10.23
CA VAL A 480 -8.54 22.28 10.31
C VAL A 480 -7.60 22.58 11.47
N LYS A 481 -7.76 21.82 12.57
CA LYS A 481 -6.97 22.01 13.81
C LYS A 481 -5.47 21.86 13.55
N ALA A 482 -4.65 22.47 14.43
CA ALA A 482 -3.23 22.18 14.48
C ALA A 482 -3.01 20.67 14.71
N HIS A 483 -1.96 20.11 14.12
CA HIS A 483 -1.58 18.69 14.27
C HIS A 483 -2.80 17.77 14.18
N SER A 484 -3.48 17.77 13.03
CA SER A 484 -4.70 16.98 12.81
C SER A 484 -4.77 16.37 11.43
N ILE A 485 -5.55 15.30 11.33
CA ILE A 485 -6.02 14.75 10.07
C ILE A 485 -7.55 14.76 10.06
N ASN A 486 -8.11 15.14 8.91
CA ASN A 486 -9.55 15.32 8.74
C ASN A 486 -9.99 14.59 7.46
N THR A 487 -11.11 13.88 7.54
CA THR A 487 -11.75 13.28 6.36
C THR A 487 -13.10 13.95 6.15
N TYR A 488 -13.30 14.48 4.95
CA TYR A 488 -14.52 15.11 4.50
C TYR A 488 -15.22 14.22 3.47
N ILE A 489 -16.44 13.81 3.79
CA ILE A 489 -17.26 12.94 2.92
C ILE A 489 -18.34 13.80 2.29
N ILE A 490 -18.33 13.95 0.99
CA ILE A 490 -19.27 14.75 0.20
C ILE A 490 -20.31 13.81 -0.40
N LYS A 491 -21.55 13.87 0.11
CA LYS A 491 -22.64 12.99 -0.30
C LYS A 491 -24.00 13.68 -0.33
#